data_9e276c32067f7b015570714466802e3a
#
_entry.id   9e276c32067f7b015570714466802e3a
#
_cell.length_a   1.000
_cell.length_b   1.000
_cell.length_c   1.000
_cell.angle_alpha   90.00
_cell.angle_beta   90.00
_cell.angle_gamma   90.00
#
_symmetry.space_group_name_H-M   'P 1'
#
loop_
_entity.id
_entity.type
_entity.pdbx_description
1 polymer ?
#
loop_
_entity_poly.entity_id
_entity_poly.type
_entity_poly.pdbx_seq_one_letter_code
_entity_poly.pdbx_strand_id
1 'polypeptide(L)'
;HVHMILVPSDADGLRAALGEAHRRYTKHVNDREGWRGYLWQGRFASCPMDETHLLAAARYVELNPVRARLAQQPQAWRWSSAAAHLDGRDDALCTVAPLLERVGGAGESWAAFLSETPGDEDAFDALRLGERTGRPVGADMCRNPFTATDRHP
;
A
#
# COMPACT_ATOMS: atom_id res chain seq x y z
N HIS A 1 3.82 -0.15 11.30
CA HIS A 1 3.22 -1.11 10.36
C HIS A 1 3.62 -0.78 8.93
N VAL A 2 3.35 -1.69 8.00
CA VAL A 2 3.73 -1.56 6.59
C VAL A 2 2.46 -1.29 5.78
N HIS A 3 2.53 -0.31 4.88
CA HIS A 3 1.51 -0.05 3.88
C HIS A 3 2.04 -0.44 2.50
N MET A 4 1.23 -1.09 1.69
CA MET A 4 1.61 -1.49 0.33
C MET A 4 0.43 -1.32 -0.61
N ILE A 5 0.70 -0.82 -1.81
CA ILE A 5 -0.24 -0.81 -2.91
C ILE A 5 0.17 -1.96 -3.83
N LEU A 6 -0.72 -2.92 -4.01
CA LEU A 6 -0.44 -4.16 -4.73
C LEU A 6 -1.51 -4.42 -5.77
N VAL A 7 -1.08 -4.89 -6.93
CA VAL A 7 -1.96 -5.41 -7.98
C VAL A 7 -1.70 -6.92 -8.07
N PRO A 8 -2.60 -7.77 -7.54
CA PRO A 8 -2.40 -9.21 -7.58
C PRO A 8 -2.63 -9.74 -9.00
N SER A 9 -1.88 -10.77 -9.39
CA SER A 9 -2.03 -11.46 -10.68
C SER A 9 -3.29 -12.32 -10.76
N ASP A 10 -3.79 -12.75 -9.61
CA ASP A 10 -4.96 -13.61 -9.47
C ASP A 10 -5.62 -13.42 -8.10
N ALA A 11 -6.78 -14.05 -7.92
CA ALA A 11 -7.59 -13.92 -6.70
C ALA A 11 -6.89 -14.40 -5.41
N ASP A 12 -5.92 -15.29 -5.52
CA ASP A 12 -5.18 -15.86 -4.38
C ASP A 12 -3.80 -15.21 -4.16
N GLY A 13 -3.35 -14.39 -5.10
CA GLY A 13 -2.01 -13.84 -5.15
C GLY A 13 -1.60 -13.07 -3.90
N LEU A 14 -2.48 -12.23 -3.34
CA LEU A 14 -2.20 -11.52 -2.09
C LEU A 14 -2.02 -12.48 -0.91
N ARG A 15 -2.90 -13.45 -0.78
CA ARG A 15 -2.83 -14.45 0.30
C ARG A 15 -1.54 -15.26 0.21
N ALA A 16 -1.20 -15.73 -0.98
CA ALA A 16 -0.02 -16.55 -1.20
C ALA A 16 1.27 -15.74 -0.93
N ALA A 17 1.41 -14.56 -1.52
CA ALA A 17 2.61 -13.74 -1.39
C ALA A 17 2.82 -13.22 0.05
N LEU A 18 1.80 -12.57 0.62
CA LEU A 18 1.92 -11.98 1.95
C LEU A 18 1.94 -13.03 3.06
N GLY A 19 1.19 -14.11 2.91
CA GLY A 19 1.22 -15.23 3.86
C GLY A 19 2.61 -15.85 3.97
N GLU A 20 3.26 -16.09 2.83
CA GLU A 20 4.61 -16.63 2.79
C GLU A 20 5.66 -15.62 3.31
N ALA A 21 5.55 -14.34 2.94
CA ALA A 21 6.42 -13.29 3.43
C ALA A 21 6.33 -13.17 4.97
N HIS A 22 5.13 -13.14 5.52
CA HIS A 22 4.90 -13.09 6.96
C HIS A 22 5.47 -14.31 7.67
N ARG A 23 5.29 -15.51 7.12
CA ARG A 23 5.83 -16.75 7.67
C ARG A 23 7.35 -16.72 7.73
N ARG A 24 8.01 -16.35 6.61
CA ARG A 24 9.48 -16.25 6.55
C ARG A 24 10.02 -15.20 7.49
N TYR A 25 9.40 -14.03 7.54
CA TYR A 25 9.84 -12.95 8.40
C TYR A 25 9.68 -13.31 9.89
N THR A 26 8.53 -13.91 10.26
CA THR A 26 8.33 -14.42 11.63
C THR A 26 9.40 -15.41 12.02
N LYS A 27 9.69 -16.38 11.14
CA LYS A 27 10.76 -17.35 11.41
C LYS A 27 12.11 -16.66 11.59
N HIS A 28 12.47 -15.75 10.68
CA HIS A 28 13.73 -15.01 10.75
C HIS A 28 13.90 -14.24 12.05
N VAL A 29 12.86 -13.50 12.48
CA VAL A 29 12.90 -12.74 13.74
C VAL A 29 12.98 -13.67 14.94
N ASN A 30 12.15 -14.72 14.98
CA ASN A 30 12.14 -15.66 16.09
C ASN A 30 13.49 -16.38 16.23
N ASP A 31 14.07 -16.83 15.11
CA ASP A 31 15.40 -17.47 15.14
C ASP A 31 16.49 -16.50 15.63
N ARG A 32 16.45 -15.23 15.17
CA ARG A 32 17.44 -14.20 15.57
C ARG A 32 17.36 -13.82 17.04
N GLU A 33 16.14 -13.62 17.53
CA GLU A 33 15.89 -13.12 18.90
C GLU A 33 15.71 -14.27 19.93
N GLY A 34 15.72 -15.53 19.49
CA GLY A 34 15.42 -16.66 20.36
C GLY A 34 13.96 -16.72 20.82
N TRP A 35 13.07 -16.08 20.07
CA TRP A 35 11.65 -16.01 20.38
C TRP A 35 10.87 -17.19 19.81
N ARG A 36 9.63 -17.34 20.31
CA ARG A 36 8.68 -18.34 19.81
C ARG A 36 7.28 -17.71 19.73
N GLY A 37 6.48 -18.20 18.78
CA GLY A 37 5.08 -17.79 18.63
C GLY A 37 4.87 -16.76 17.53
N TYR A 38 3.77 -16.01 17.67
CA TYR A 38 3.32 -15.08 16.64
C TYR A 38 4.05 -13.74 16.75
N LEU A 39 4.50 -13.22 15.60
CA LEU A 39 5.08 -11.88 15.48
C LEU A 39 4.00 -10.84 15.13
N TRP A 40 3.02 -11.25 14.34
CA TRP A 40 1.97 -10.39 13.84
C TRP A 40 0.71 -10.50 14.70
N GLN A 41 -0.01 -9.38 14.86
CA GLN A 41 -1.28 -9.36 15.59
C GLN A 41 -2.37 -10.21 14.93
N GLY A 42 -2.27 -10.45 13.62
CA GLY A 42 -3.21 -11.21 12.85
C GLY A 42 -2.80 -11.33 11.39
N ARG A 43 -3.76 -11.66 10.53
CA ARG A 43 -3.58 -11.62 9.08
C ARG A 43 -3.45 -10.18 8.60
N PHE A 44 -2.88 -9.98 7.41
CA PHE A 44 -2.86 -8.66 6.79
C PHE A 44 -4.29 -8.17 6.53
N ALA A 45 -4.50 -6.89 6.68
CA ALA A 45 -5.70 -6.22 6.22
C ALA A 45 -5.53 -5.83 4.75
N SER A 46 -6.58 -5.94 3.96
CA SER A 46 -6.59 -5.46 2.58
C SER A 46 -7.87 -4.68 2.31
N CYS A 47 -7.74 -3.61 1.55
CA CYS A 47 -8.82 -2.74 1.16
C CYS A 47 -8.74 -2.56 -0.36
N PRO A 48 -9.67 -3.14 -1.14
CA PRO A 48 -9.75 -2.83 -2.56
C PRO A 48 -10.08 -1.35 -2.76
N MET A 49 -9.47 -0.72 -3.74
CA MET A 49 -9.71 0.67 -4.10
C MET A 49 -9.84 0.83 -5.60
N ASP A 50 -10.58 1.82 -6.02
CA ASP A 50 -10.69 2.24 -7.41
C ASP A 50 -9.54 3.17 -7.80
N GLU A 51 -9.50 3.54 -9.07
CA GLU A 51 -8.44 4.38 -9.62
C GLU A 51 -8.45 5.81 -9.04
N THR A 52 -9.61 6.32 -8.68
CA THR A 52 -9.74 7.64 -8.07
C THR A 52 -9.04 7.72 -6.72
N HIS A 53 -9.11 6.64 -5.94
CA HIS A 53 -8.48 6.56 -4.62
C HIS A 53 -7.01 6.11 -4.69
N LEU A 54 -6.55 5.59 -5.83
CA LEU A 54 -5.19 5.09 -6.00
C LEU A 54 -4.13 6.18 -5.75
N LEU A 55 -4.31 7.36 -6.34
CA LEU A 55 -3.37 8.47 -6.16
C LEU A 55 -3.39 9.02 -4.74
N ALA A 56 -4.57 9.14 -4.14
CA ALA A 56 -4.69 9.53 -2.74
C ALA A 56 -3.99 8.50 -1.81
N ALA A 57 -4.15 7.22 -2.09
CA ALA A 57 -3.46 6.15 -1.36
C ALA A 57 -1.95 6.19 -1.54
N ALA A 58 -1.45 6.42 -2.76
CA ALA A 58 -0.02 6.57 -3.03
C ALA A 58 0.59 7.73 -2.23
N ARG A 59 -0.06 8.89 -2.28
CA ARG A 59 0.35 10.07 -1.50
C ARG A 59 0.31 9.80 0.01
N TYR A 60 -0.77 9.17 0.50
CA TYR A 60 -0.90 8.81 1.90
C TYR A 60 0.24 7.90 2.36
N VAL A 61 0.55 6.85 1.59
CA VAL A 61 1.60 5.88 1.93
C VAL A 61 2.98 6.54 1.94
N GLU A 62 3.31 7.34 0.92
CA GLU A 62 4.63 7.96 0.81
C GLU A 62 4.85 9.12 1.80
N LEU A 63 3.81 9.86 2.15
CA LEU A 63 3.89 10.91 3.17
C LEU A 63 3.75 10.38 4.61
N ASN A 64 3.40 9.12 4.79
CA ASN A 64 3.18 8.54 6.11
C ASN A 64 4.39 8.70 7.06
N PRO A 65 5.65 8.45 6.64
CA PRO A 65 6.82 8.66 7.50
C PRO A 65 7.01 10.12 7.91
N VAL A 66 6.70 11.07 7.02
CA VAL A 66 6.80 12.51 7.31
C VAL A 66 5.72 12.92 8.32
N ARG A 67 4.48 12.49 8.10
CA ARG A 67 3.35 12.73 9.03
C ARG A 67 3.57 12.10 10.40
N ALA A 68 4.21 10.94 10.44
CA ALA A 68 4.61 10.26 11.67
C ALA A 68 5.89 10.86 12.30
N ARG A 69 6.49 11.89 11.70
CA ARG A 69 7.74 12.54 12.13
C ARG A 69 8.93 11.59 12.23
N LEU A 70 8.94 10.55 11.40
CA LEU A 70 10.04 9.58 11.27
C LEU A 70 11.09 10.04 10.25
N ALA A 71 10.69 10.91 9.32
CA ALA A 71 11.55 11.51 8.32
C ALA A 71 11.13 12.97 8.07
N GLN A 72 12.06 13.81 7.63
CA GLN A 72 11.75 15.20 7.24
C GLN A 72 11.22 15.30 5.82
N GLN A 73 11.61 14.35 4.95
CA GLN A 73 11.21 14.29 3.55
C GLN A 73 10.86 12.83 3.19
N PRO A 74 9.91 12.59 2.29
CA PRO A 74 9.45 11.24 1.94
C PRO A 74 10.59 10.33 1.47
N GLN A 75 11.47 10.84 0.59
CA GLN A 75 12.61 10.10 0.05
C GLN A 75 13.70 9.78 1.07
N ALA A 76 13.73 10.47 2.20
CA ALA A 76 14.68 10.19 3.27
C ALA A 76 14.33 8.91 4.06
N TRP A 77 13.11 8.41 3.92
CA TRP A 77 12.70 7.16 4.53
C TRP A 77 13.07 5.98 3.65
N ARG A 78 14.16 5.30 4.00
CA ARG A 78 14.76 4.20 3.19
C ARG A 78 13.81 3.03 2.86
N TRP A 79 12.69 2.92 3.57
CA TRP A 79 11.70 1.86 3.39
C TRP A 79 10.45 2.33 2.62
N SER A 80 10.55 3.47 1.94
CA SER A 80 9.49 4.05 1.11
C SER A 80 9.83 3.94 -0.37
N SER A 81 8.80 3.81 -1.21
CA SER A 81 8.90 3.93 -2.66
C SER A 81 9.12 5.37 -3.15
N ALA A 82 9.05 6.38 -2.28
CA ALA A 82 9.13 7.79 -2.67
C ALA A 82 10.43 8.14 -3.42
N ALA A 83 11.56 7.57 -3.02
CA ALA A 83 12.83 7.78 -3.74
C ALA A 83 12.78 7.18 -5.15
N ALA A 84 12.24 5.98 -5.32
CA ALA A 84 12.10 5.33 -6.63
C ALA A 84 11.21 6.13 -7.58
N HIS A 85 10.08 6.67 -7.10
CA HIS A 85 9.19 7.50 -7.90
C HIS A 85 9.81 8.85 -8.25
N LEU A 86 10.52 9.51 -7.33
CA LEU A 86 11.23 10.76 -7.61
C LEU A 86 12.35 10.56 -8.64
N ASP A 87 13.09 9.46 -8.54
CA ASP A 87 14.16 9.11 -9.47
C ASP A 87 13.64 8.54 -10.81
N GLY A 88 12.36 8.16 -10.88
CA GLY A 88 11.75 7.55 -12.07
C GLY A 88 12.32 6.18 -12.41
N ARG A 89 12.78 5.43 -11.41
CA ARG A 89 13.42 4.12 -11.60
C ARG A 89 12.86 3.06 -10.68
N ASP A 90 12.56 1.91 -11.25
CA ASP A 90 12.16 0.73 -10.48
C ASP A 90 13.25 0.32 -9.49
N ASP A 91 12.83 -0.19 -8.36
CA ASP A 91 13.70 -0.86 -7.40
C ASP A 91 13.34 -2.35 -7.26
N ALA A 92 13.89 -3.02 -6.27
CA ALA A 92 13.66 -4.46 -6.05
C ALA A 92 12.20 -4.81 -5.70
N LEU A 93 11.38 -3.83 -5.29
CA LEU A 93 10.02 -4.05 -4.80
C LEU A 93 8.98 -3.19 -5.51
N CYS A 94 9.39 -2.05 -6.07
CA CYS A 94 8.49 -1.04 -6.62
C CYS A 94 8.65 -0.92 -8.13
N THR A 95 7.53 -1.03 -8.85
CA THR A 95 7.39 -0.65 -10.25
C THR A 95 6.74 0.72 -10.32
N VAL A 96 7.49 1.73 -10.80
CA VAL A 96 7.09 3.14 -10.70
C VAL A 96 6.20 3.61 -11.84
N ALA A 97 6.35 3.04 -13.04
CA ALA A 97 5.66 3.49 -14.24
C ALA A 97 4.15 3.64 -14.08
N PRO A 98 3.40 2.70 -13.47
CA PRO A 98 1.95 2.81 -13.38
C PRO A 98 1.43 4.06 -12.65
N LEU A 99 2.17 4.55 -11.66
CA LEU A 99 1.80 5.76 -10.93
C LEU A 99 2.36 7.02 -11.60
N LEU A 100 3.58 6.97 -12.11
CA LEU A 100 4.21 8.11 -12.79
C LEU A 100 3.43 8.54 -14.03
N GLU A 101 2.92 7.60 -14.81
CA GLU A 101 2.10 7.89 -16.00
C GLU A 101 0.84 8.71 -15.64
N ARG A 102 0.28 8.50 -14.46
CA ARG A 102 -0.92 9.20 -13.97
C ARG A 102 -0.68 10.62 -13.49
N VAL A 103 0.54 10.93 -13.07
CA VAL A 103 0.89 12.28 -12.55
C VAL A 103 1.79 13.08 -13.49
N GLY A 104 2.04 12.57 -14.71
CA GLY A 104 2.81 13.29 -15.72
C GLY A 104 4.33 13.10 -15.60
N GLY A 105 4.81 12.13 -14.85
CA GLY A 105 6.22 11.73 -14.79
C GLY A 105 6.85 11.76 -13.40
N ALA A 106 8.17 11.57 -13.41
CA ALA A 106 9.02 11.56 -12.21
C ALA A 106 9.53 12.95 -11.83
N GLY A 107 10.40 13.02 -10.86
CA GLY A 107 11.10 14.24 -10.46
C GLY A 107 10.15 15.33 -9.98
N GLU A 108 10.16 16.48 -10.66
CA GLU A 108 9.34 17.63 -10.29
C GLU A 108 7.84 17.35 -10.30
N SER A 109 7.35 16.56 -11.26
CA SER A 109 5.93 16.18 -11.34
C SER A 109 5.51 15.36 -10.13
N TRP A 110 6.32 14.38 -9.73
CA TRP A 110 6.05 13.59 -8.52
C TRP A 110 6.19 14.41 -7.25
N ALA A 111 7.20 15.29 -7.17
CA ALA A 111 7.38 16.18 -6.03
C ALA A 111 6.20 17.15 -5.87
N ALA A 112 5.71 17.74 -6.98
CA ALA A 112 4.52 18.57 -6.99
C ALA A 112 3.30 17.80 -6.51
N PHE A 113 3.07 16.58 -7.05
CA PHE A 113 2.01 15.69 -6.63
C PHE A 113 2.05 15.41 -5.12
N LEU A 114 3.23 15.16 -4.53
CA LEU A 114 3.35 14.94 -3.09
C LEU A 114 3.13 16.21 -2.26
N SER A 115 3.45 17.39 -2.81
CA SER A 115 3.34 18.67 -2.10
C SER A 115 1.96 19.33 -2.22
N GLU A 116 1.16 18.92 -3.20
CA GLU A 116 -0.21 19.41 -3.31
C GLU A 116 -0.97 19.10 -2.02
N THR A 117 -1.63 20.13 -1.48
CA THR A 117 -2.55 20.03 -0.36
C THR A 117 -3.97 20.10 -0.91
N PRO A 118 -4.55 19.03 -1.36
CA PRO A 118 -5.96 19.00 -1.72
C PRO A 118 -6.78 18.73 -0.47
N GLY A 119 -8.09 18.81 -0.58
CA GLY A 119 -9.02 18.32 0.43
C GLY A 119 -8.97 16.80 0.65
N ASP A 120 -7.76 16.25 0.69
CA ASP A 120 -7.47 14.82 0.84
C ASP A 120 -7.71 14.33 2.28
N GLU A 121 -8.02 15.19 3.23
CA GLU A 121 -8.35 14.73 4.58
C GLU A 121 -9.52 13.77 4.56
N ASP A 122 -10.55 14.06 3.76
CA ASP A 122 -11.70 13.16 3.59
C ASP A 122 -11.31 11.84 2.91
N ALA A 123 -10.45 11.91 1.89
CA ALA A 123 -9.93 10.72 1.20
C ALA A 123 -9.00 9.91 2.11
N PHE A 124 -8.17 10.56 2.91
CA PHE A 124 -7.32 9.90 3.89
C PHE A 124 -8.11 9.28 5.03
N ASP A 125 -9.18 9.90 5.48
CA ASP A 125 -10.07 9.33 6.49
C ASP A 125 -10.86 8.14 5.92
N ALA A 126 -11.28 8.21 4.66
CA ALA A 126 -11.88 7.07 3.96
C ALA A 126 -10.89 5.89 3.85
N LEU A 127 -9.63 6.15 3.49
CA LEU A 127 -8.58 5.13 3.44
C LEU A 127 -8.34 4.51 4.83
N ARG A 128 -8.22 5.32 5.88
CA ARG A 128 -8.07 4.84 7.26
C ARG A 128 -9.26 4.03 7.73
N LEU A 129 -10.47 4.43 7.35
CA LEU A 129 -11.68 3.69 7.67
C LEU A 129 -11.70 2.35 6.92
N GLY A 130 -11.35 2.35 5.64
CA GLY A 130 -11.19 1.14 4.83
C GLY A 130 -10.17 0.18 5.43
N GLU A 131 -9.01 0.70 5.85
CA GLU A 131 -7.95 -0.07 6.51
C GLU A 131 -8.42 -0.73 7.82
N ARG A 132 -9.21 0.00 8.63
CA ARG A 132 -9.74 -0.51 9.91
C ARG A 132 -10.88 -1.50 9.74
N THR A 133 -11.68 -1.36 8.70
CA THR A 133 -12.92 -2.13 8.51
C THR A 133 -12.81 -3.21 7.45
N GLY A 134 -11.77 -3.16 6.60
CA GLY A 134 -11.64 -4.00 5.41
C GLY A 134 -12.69 -3.72 4.33
N ARG A 135 -13.40 -2.58 4.42
CA ARG A 135 -14.40 -2.20 3.42
C ARG A 135 -13.75 -1.53 2.23
N PRO A 136 -14.25 -1.78 1.00
CA PRO A 136 -13.77 -1.10 -0.18
C PRO A 136 -13.87 0.42 -0.07
N VAL A 137 -12.91 1.13 -0.63
CA VAL A 137 -12.91 2.59 -0.77
C VAL A 137 -13.21 2.93 -2.22
N GLY A 138 -14.28 3.69 -2.45
CA GLY A 138 -14.75 4.10 -3.77
C GLY A 138 -16.20 3.71 -4.04
N ALA A 139 -16.89 4.51 -4.85
CA ALA A 139 -18.33 4.37 -5.08
C ALA A 139 -18.71 3.14 -5.93
N ASP A 140 -17.82 2.68 -6.82
CA ASP A 140 -18.07 1.57 -7.75
C ASP A 140 -17.67 0.19 -7.22
N MET A 141 -16.93 0.12 -6.12
CA MET A 141 -16.44 -1.13 -5.55
C MET A 141 -17.48 -1.90 -4.72
N CYS A 142 -18.68 -1.35 -4.53
CA CYS A 142 -19.79 -2.10 -3.94
C CYS A 142 -20.39 -3.16 -4.87
N ARG A 143 -20.00 -3.19 -6.16
CA ARG A 143 -20.30 -4.26 -7.09
C ARG A 143 -19.12 -5.23 -7.12
N ASN A 144 -19.06 -6.09 -6.12
CA ASN A 144 -18.04 -7.13 -6.03
C ASN A 144 -18.17 -8.13 -7.20
N PRO A 145 -17.23 -8.17 -8.16
CA PRO A 145 -17.25 -9.18 -9.24
C PRO A 145 -16.89 -10.59 -8.72
N PHE A 146 -16.46 -10.71 -7.45
CA PHE A 146 -16.04 -11.99 -6.86
C PHE A 146 -17.06 -12.65 -5.94
N THR A 147 -18.29 -12.12 -5.82
CA THR A 147 -19.33 -12.75 -4.98
C THR A 147 -20.39 -13.52 -5.76
N ALA A 148 -20.26 -13.65 -7.08
CA ALA A 148 -21.17 -14.44 -7.87
C ALA A 148 -20.41 -15.57 -8.54
N THR A 149 -20.58 -16.78 -8.05
CA THR A 149 -20.14 -18.09 -8.52
C THR A 149 -18.95 -18.67 -7.75
N ASP A 150 -19.24 -19.46 -6.76
CA ASP A 150 -18.95 -20.88 -6.62
C ASP A 150 -19.33 -21.36 -5.22
N ARG A 151 -20.63 -21.46 -5.00
CA ARG A 151 -21.12 -22.50 -4.09
C ARG A 151 -21.68 -23.60 -4.99
N HIS A 152 -20.85 -24.56 -5.32
CA HIS A 152 -21.34 -25.85 -5.78
C HIS A 152 -21.44 -26.82 -4.60
N PRO A 153 -22.46 -27.68 -4.61
CA PRO A 153 -22.90 -28.52 -3.47
C PRO A 153 -21.89 -29.60 -3.09
#